data_defae8363b0e50018d43065d94ce8621
#
_entry.id   defae8363b0e50018d43065d94ce8621
#
_cell.length_a   1.000
_cell.length_b   1.000
_cell.length_c   1.000
_cell.angle_alpha   90.00
_cell.angle_beta   90.00
_cell.angle_gamma   90.00
#
_symmetry.space_group_name_H-M   'P 1'
#
loop_
_entity.id
_entity.type
_entity.pdbx_description
1 polymer ?
#
loop_
_entity_poly.entity_id
_entity_poly.type
_entity_poly.pdbx_seq_one_letter_code
_entity_poly.pdbx_strand_id
1 'polypeptide(L)'
;MPSLSPGQRPLRHALLCTALAAVFAPATAQTVPYLMTRMAQLPEYARGADAVRIYGTVDMGAMYATTDHAPGRWQAQSGGIYSSKLGLYASEDLGGGLKAEIKLEAGFNADNGTQQASALFNRESWVGLRSSTWGTVRVGNQINAMLPLLIDPFMLVNTNSVYTWIGGGAMQTPRGVGANTDLGPGAGTLPVRVPKSITYATPGALGPVSAQLIYAANASGANAPKVGTRGGVVAYNRGPFYLAASLIQTWSSPVLVSAGLPLQSVRTDIPSAGAIFDNGKLVLSTSYARMKPKTAQAGEASLVTLGAILPDGRLTWRASAVYRDTERARDNAGRLADSSALGLMLGVDYDLSRRTALYARAGSVRNFGASTIILNSVALPLVAGSTMPQTGIETRTFSVGMYHHF
;
A
#
# COMPACT_ATOMS: atom_id res chain seq x y z
N MET A 1 26.40 19.13 -17.53
CA MET A 1 26.38 17.72 -17.07
C MET A 1 25.93 16.87 -18.25
N PRO A 2 26.65 15.80 -18.65
CA PRO A 2 26.36 15.10 -19.89
C PRO A 2 25.06 14.30 -19.79
N SER A 3 24.22 14.44 -20.79
CA SER A 3 22.99 13.66 -21.02
C SER A 3 23.37 12.19 -21.27
N LEU A 4 22.86 11.28 -20.45
CA LEU A 4 23.00 9.84 -20.68
C LEU A 4 22.23 9.43 -21.91
N SER A 5 22.91 8.72 -22.83
CA SER A 5 22.37 8.28 -24.10
C SER A 5 21.24 7.24 -23.96
N PRO A 6 20.31 7.12 -24.92
CA PRO A 6 19.15 6.22 -24.88
C PRO A 6 19.46 4.73 -24.81
N GLY A 7 20.73 4.31 -25.00
CA GLY A 7 21.13 2.90 -25.07
C GLY A 7 21.36 2.16 -23.74
N GLN A 8 21.32 2.86 -22.59
CA GLN A 8 21.59 2.24 -21.28
C GLN A 8 20.35 1.76 -20.52
N ARG A 9 19.16 1.92 -21.07
CA ARG A 9 17.90 1.56 -20.39
C ARG A 9 17.62 0.06 -20.24
N PRO A 10 17.97 -0.85 -21.18
CA PRO A 10 17.67 -2.29 -21.03
C PRO A 10 18.51 -3.02 -19.95
N LEU A 11 19.69 -2.54 -19.60
CA LEU A 11 20.51 -3.19 -18.56
C LEU A 11 20.00 -3.00 -17.12
N ARG A 12 19.20 -1.97 -16.85
CA ARG A 12 18.66 -1.71 -15.51
C ARG A 12 17.58 -2.72 -15.09
N HIS A 13 16.83 -3.26 -16.03
CA HIS A 13 15.79 -4.28 -15.76
C HIS A 13 16.38 -5.70 -15.61
N ALA A 14 17.51 -5.99 -16.21
CA ALA A 14 18.14 -7.33 -16.16
C ALA A 14 18.86 -7.61 -14.82
N LEU A 15 19.43 -6.60 -14.18
CA LEU A 15 20.18 -6.77 -12.93
C LEU A 15 19.30 -7.04 -11.69
N LEU A 16 18.02 -6.66 -11.71
CA LEU A 16 17.10 -6.95 -10.60
C LEU A 16 16.52 -8.38 -10.65
N CYS A 17 16.47 -9.01 -11.82
CA CYS A 17 15.92 -10.37 -11.95
C CYS A 17 16.93 -11.48 -11.58
N THR A 18 18.23 -11.21 -11.63
CA THR A 18 19.28 -12.24 -11.39
C THR A 18 19.61 -12.46 -9.91
N ALA A 19 19.28 -11.54 -9.02
CA ALA A 19 19.53 -11.70 -7.58
C ALA A 19 18.57 -12.69 -6.88
N LEU A 20 17.44 -13.05 -7.49
CA LEU A 20 16.44 -13.95 -6.91
C LEU A 20 16.72 -15.44 -7.13
N ALA A 21 17.61 -15.80 -8.04
CA ALA A 21 17.86 -17.20 -8.42
C ALA A 21 18.80 -17.99 -7.48
N ALA A 22 19.45 -17.34 -6.52
CA ALA A 22 20.53 -17.93 -5.73
C ALA A 22 20.14 -18.48 -4.33
N VAL A 23 18.86 -18.48 -3.94
CA VAL A 23 18.44 -18.85 -2.57
C VAL A 23 17.57 -20.12 -2.50
N PHE A 24 17.55 -20.94 -3.53
CA PHE A 24 16.77 -22.18 -3.51
C PHE A 24 17.60 -23.36 -3.01
N ALA A 25 17.83 -23.44 -1.68
CA ALA A 25 18.18 -24.69 -1.02
C ALA A 25 16.89 -25.40 -0.54
N PRO A 26 16.74 -26.73 -0.70
CA PRO A 26 15.55 -27.44 -0.25
C PRO A 26 15.42 -27.37 1.28
N ALA A 27 14.43 -26.65 1.77
CA ALA A 27 14.12 -26.60 3.20
C ALA A 27 13.35 -27.88 3.60
N THR A 28 13.97 -28.76 4.36
CA THR A 28 13.42 -30.04 4.82
C THR A 28 12.67 -29.97 6.16
N ALA A 29 12.19 -28.82 6.58
CA ALA A 29 11.28 -28.73 7.73
C ALA A 29 10.12 -27.81 7.38
N GLN A 30 8.88 -28.26 7.57
CA GLN A 30 7.69 -27.40 7.51
C GLN A 30 7.74 -26.43 8.71
N THR A 31 8.43 -25.31 8.53
CA THR A 31 8.39 -24.20 9.48
C THR A 31 7.11 -23.40 9.24
N VAL A 32 6.43 -23.03 10.33
CA VAL A 32 5.21 -22.23 10.26
C VAL A 32 5.59 -20.83 9.70
N PRO A 33 4.94 -20.35 8.65
CA PRO A 33 5.24 -19.04 8.08
C PRO A 33 5.07 -17.92 9.10
N TYR A 34 6.08 -17.05 9.24
CA TYR A 34 6.09 -15.97 10.22
C TYR A 34 5.00 -14.93 9.93
N LEU A 35 4.88 -14.49 8.68
CA LEU A 35 3.86 -13.50 8.30
C LEU A 35 2.45 -14.01 8.54
N MET A 36 2.15 -15.26 8.16
CA MET A 36 0.82 -15.84 8.35
C MET A 36 0.49 -15.98 9.82
N THR A 37 1.46 -16.39 10.64
CA THR A 37 1.28 -16.48 12.09
C THR A 37 1.08 -15.11 12.74
N ARG A 38 1.88 -14.11 12.37
CA ARG A 38 1.77 -12.75 12.91
C ARG A 38 0.50 -12.05 12.41
N MET A 39 0.14 -12.20 11.14
CA MET A 39 -1.13 -11.65 10.63
C MET A 39 -2.35 -12.28 11.32
N ALA A 40 -2.34 -13.58 11.60
CA ALA A 40 -3.43 -14.21 12.33
C ALA A 40 -3.56 -13.72 13.79
N GLN A 41 -2.49 -13.18 14.37
CA GLN A 41 -2.48 -12.58 15.71
C GLN A 41 -2.95 -11.13 15.72
N LEU A 42 -2.97 -10.46 14.57
CA LEU A 42 -3.50 -9.09 14.49
C LEU A 42 -5.00 -9.12 14.76
N PRO A 43 -5.51 -8.20 15.61
CA PRO A 43 -6.90 -8.22 16.04
C PRO A 43 -7.90 -8.20 14.89
N GLU A 44 -7.59 -7.51 13.81
CA GLU A 44 -8.46 -7.39 12.63
C GLU A 44 -8.58 -8.68 11.80
N TYR A 45 -7.65 -9.63 11.95
CA TYR A 45 -7.64 -10.90 11.20
C TYR A 45 -7.95 -12.11 12.09
N ALA A 46 -7.91 -11.94 13.42
CA ALA A 46 -8.26 -13.04 14.32
C ALA A 46 -9.72 -13.45 14.10
N ARG A 47 -9.94 -14.68 13.70
CA ARG A 47 -11.27 -15.26 13.50
C ARG A 47 -11.60 -16.10 14.72
N GLY A 48 -12.73 -15.80 15.39
CA GLY A 48 -13.28 -16.58 16.50
C GLY A 48 -14.56 -17.29 16.12
N ALA A 49 -15.07 -18.11 17.03
CA ALA A 49 -16.42 -18.64 17.00
C ALA A 49 -17.44 -17.48 17.07
N ASP A 50 -18.71 -17.81 16.87
CA ASP A 50 -19.84 -16.87 16.86
C ASP A 50 -19.80 -15.92 18.06
N ALA A 51 -19.42 -14.68 17.81
CA ALA A 51 -19.28 -13.65 18.85
C ALA A 51 -19.13 -12.26 18.24
N VAL A 52 -19.59 -11.28 18.99
CA VAL A 52 -19.22 -9.90 18.78
C VAL A 52 -17.87 -9.65 19.44
N ARG A 53 -16.94 -9.08 18.70
CA ARG A 53 -15.61 -8.76 19.18
C ARG A 53 -15.27 -7.30 18.89
N ILE A 54 -14.85 -6.61 19.94
CA ILE A 54 -14.21 -5.29 19.83
C ILE A 54 -12.70 -5.52 19.79
N TYR A 55 -12.02 -4.85 18.91
CA TYR A 55 -10.57 -4.94 18.75
C TYR A 55 -9.98 -3.58 18.37
N GLY A 56 -8.69 -3.42 18.57
CA GLY A 56 -8.02 -2.20 18.15
C GLY A 56 -6.51 -2.27 18.21
N THR A 57 -5.93 -1.17 17.77
CA THR A 57 -4.50 -0.91 17.86
C THR A 57 -4.29 0.57 18.15
N VAL A 58 -3.42 0.87 19.09
CA VAL A 58 -2.87 2.21 19.29
C VAL A 58 -1.37 2.15 18.96
N ASP A 59 -0.94 3.03 18.06
CA ASP A 59 0.46 3.15 17.66
C ASP A 59 0.85 4.64 17.71
N MET A 60 1.84 4.95 18.55
CA MET A 60 2.28 6.30 18.81
C MET A 60 3.80 6.35 19.00
N GLY A 61 4.40 7.40 18.48
CA GLY A 61 5.84 7.61 18.58
C GLY A 61 6.27 9.05 18.37
N ALA A 62 7.58 9.23 18.30
CA ALA A 62 8.23 10.47 17.90
C ALA A 62 9.05 10.23 16.65
N MET A 63 9.05 11.19 15.73
CA MET A 63 9.79 11.14 14.49
C MET A 63 10.66 12.39 14.35
N TYR A 64 11.95 12.19 14.09
CA TYR A 64 12.84 13.22 13.58
C TYR A 64 12.84 13.16 12.06
N ALA A 65 12.62 14.29 11.42
CA ALA A 65 12.62 14.38 9.97
C ALA A 65 13.50 15.53 9.50
N THR A 66 14.25 15.30 8.43
CA THR A 66 15.07 16.31 7.76
C THR A 66 14.99 16.13 6.24
N THR A 67 15.12 17.23 5.51
CA THR A 67 15.25 17.24 4.05
C THR A 67 16.54 17.97 3.69
N ASP A 68 17.06 17.74 2.48
CA ASP A 68 18.11 18.61 1.95
C ASP A 68 17.60 20.06 1.97
N HIS A 69 18.46 20.97 2.36
CA HIS A 69 18.20 22.42 2.43
C HIS A 69 17.16 22.88 3.48
N ALA A 70 16.74 22.01 4.42
CA ALA A 70 15.89 22.38 5.53
C ALA A 70 16.37 21.74 6.85
N PRO A 71 16.29 22.47 7.98
CA PRO A 71 16.69 21.94 9.28
C PRO A 71 15.75 20.80 9.70
N GLY A 72 16.33 19.81 10.38
CA GLY A 72 15.55 18.72 10.93
C GLY A 72 14.70 19.14 12.13
N ARG A 73 13.59 18.43 12.34
CA ARG A 73 12.69 18.68 13.46
C ARG A 73 12.10 17.39 14.02
N TRP A 74 11.79 17.39 15.30
CA TRP A 74 11.02 16.36 15.96
C TRP A 74 9.52 16.68 15.85
N GLN A 75 8.73 15.61 15.69
CA GLN A 75 7.27 15.70 15.71
C GLN A 75 6.66 14.43 16.30
N ALA A 76 5.46 14.53 16.88
CA ALA A 76 4.68 13.38 17.24
C ALA A 76 4.28 12.61 15.97
N GLN A 77 4.26 11.27 16.04
CA GLN A 77 3.86 10.41 14.95
C GLN A 77 2.79 9.44 15.42
N SER A 78 1.59 9.56 14.87
CA SER A 78 0.55 8.54 14.99
C SER A 78 0.74 7.50 13.88
N GLY A 79 0.85 6.22 14.25
CA GLY A 79 0.98 5.16 13.25
C GLY A 79 2.39 4.97 12.70
N GLY A 80 3.35 4.58 13.51
CA GLY A 80 4.72 4.30 13.07
C GLY A 80 4.88 2.98 12.32
N ILE A 81 4.05 1.99 12.62
CA ILE A 81 4.00 0.70 11.93
C ILE A 81 2.55 0.24 11.68
N TYR A 82 1.62 0.58 12.56
CA TYR A 82 0.21 0.27 12.41
C TYR A 82 -0.62 1.55 12.43
N SER A 83 -1.66 1.64 11.61
CA SER A 83 -2.67 2.68 11.80
C SER A 83 -3.39 2.45 13.12
N SER A 84 -3.49 3.48 13.96
CA SER A 84 -4.34 3.45 15.14
C SER A 84 -5.80 3.31 14.71
N LYS A 85 -6.50 2.34 15.31
CA LYS A 85 -7.85 1.95 14.89
C LYS A 85 -8.63 1.30 16.01
N LEU A 86 -9.95 1.41 15.89
CA LEU A 86 -10.93 0.69 16.69
C LEU A 86 -11.90 0.00 15.75
N GLY A 87 -12.20 -1.26 16.00
CA GLY A 87 -13.08 -2.05 15.16
C GLY A 87 -14.03 -2.94 15.94
N LEU A 88 -15.11 -3.29 15.27
CA LEU A 88 -16.09 -4.28 15.70
C LEU A 88 -16.21 -5.33 14.60
N TYR A 89 -16.11 -6.58 14.96
CA TYR A 89 -16.40 -7.72 14.10
C TYR A 89 -17.45 -8.59 14.78
N ALA A 90 -18.46 -9.00 14.01
CA ALA A 90 -19.43 -9.96 14.45
C ALA A 90 -19.60 -11.07 13.40
N SER A 91 -19.85 -12.29 13.86
CA SER A 91 -20.23 -13.40 13.00
C SER A 91 -21.28 -14.26 13.67
N GLU A 92 -22.18 -14.83 12.83
CA GLU A 92 -23.25 -15.70 13.22
C GLU A 92 -23.21 -16.94 12.32
N ASP A 93 -23.28 -18.13 12.91
CA ASP A 93 -23.41 -19.39 12.19
C ASP A 93 -24.86 -19.62 11.81
N LEU A 94 -25.14 -19.67 10.51
CA LEU A 94 -26.47 -19.86 9.95
C LEU A 94 -26.74 -21.37 9.69
N GLY A 95 -25.81 -22.24 10.02
CA GLY A 95 -25.89 -23.67 9.72
C GLY A 95 -25.40 -24.04 8.32
N GLY A 96 -25.21 -25.33 8.07
CA GLY A 96 -24.79 -25.81 6.74
C GLY A 96 -23.46 -25.29 6.22
N GLY A 97 -22.57 -24.78 7.09
CA GLY A 97 -21.30 -24.17 6.70
C GLY A 97 -21.44 -22.74 6.17
N LEU A 98 -22.59 -22.10 6.39
CA LEU A 98 -22.87 -20.70 6.05
C LEU A 98 -22.76 -19.82 7.29
N LYS A 99 -22.09 -18.66 7.17
CA LYS A 99 -21.95 -17.65 8.23
C LYS A 99 -22.32 -16.27 7.69
N ALA A 100 -23.02 -15.49 8.51
CA ALA A 100 -23.14 -14.05 8.32
C ALA A 100 -21.96 -13.36 9.02
N GLU A 101 -21.42 -12.32 8.41
CA GLU A 101 -20.29 -11.54 8.95
C GLU A 101 -20.54 -10.04 8.82
N ILE A 102 -20.13 -9.28 9.82
CA ILE A 102 -20.15 -7.81 9.80
C ILE A 102 -18.81 -7.30 10.29
N LYS A 103 -18.29 -6.25 9.66
CA LYS A 103 -17.10 -5.54 10.14
C LYS A 103 -17.30 -4.03 10.04
N LEU A 104 -17.01 -3.34 11.13
CA LEU A 104 -16.95 -1.88 11.21
C LEU A 104 -15.58 -1.50 11.78
N GLU A 105 -14.82 -0.63 11.10
CA GLU A 105 -13.48 -0.22 11.54
C GLU A 105 -13.28 1.27 11.30
N ALA A 106 -12.92 1.99 12.37
CA ALA A 106 -12.57 3.40 12.37
C ALA A 106 -11.06 3.58 12.57
N GLY A 107 -10.44 4.43 11.78
CA GLY A 107 -9.05 4.86 11.96
C GLY A 107 -9.02 6.25 12.62
N PHE A 108 -8.11 6.44 13.54
CA PHE A 108 -7.91 7.69 14.25
C PHE A 108 -6.42 8.06 14.37
N ASN A 109 -6.15 9.33 14.58
CA ASN A 109 -4.81 9.84 14.86
C ASN A 109 -4.61 9.80 16.37
N ALA A 110 -3.68 8.97 16.84
CA ALA A 110 -3.47 8.75 18.27
C ALA A 110 -2.86 9.97 18.99
N ASP A 111 -2.22 10.88 18.24
CA ASP A 111 -1.61 12.10 18.75
C ASP A 111 -2.64 13.18 19.17
N ASN A 112 -3.83 13.18 18.56
CA ASN A 112 -4.82 14.23 18.80
C ASN A 112 -6.28 13.73 18.87
N GLY A 113 -6.51 12.41 18.71
CA GLY A 113 -7.84 11.80 18.80
C GLY A 113 -8.75 12.05 17.59
N THR A 114 -8.29 12.74 16.54
CA THR A 114 -9.11 13.01 15.36
C THR A 114 -9.25 11.76 14.47
N GLN A 115 -10.32 11.72 13.69
CA GLN A 115 -10.49 10.66 12.67
C GLN A 115 -9.47 10.83 11.54
N GLN A 116 -8.99 9.72 10.97
CA GLN A 116 -8.09 9.73 9.81
C GLN A 116 -8.78 10.16 8.51
N ALA A 117 -10.11 10.13 8.45
CA ALA A 117 -10.92 10.60 7.34
C ALA A 117 -12.31 11.02 7.85
N SER A 118 -13.11 11.70 7.02
CA SER A 118 -14.39 12.28 7.39
C SER A 118 -15.48 11.30 7.85
N ALA A 119 -15.44 10.04 7.39
CA ALA A 119 -16.40 9.02 7.77
C ALA A 119 -16.01 8.32 9.08
N LEU A 120 -16.97 8.02 9.96
CA LEU A 120 -16.71 7.32 11.23
C LEU A 120 -16.03 5.97 11.00
N PHE A 121 -16.61 5.11 10.16
CA PHE A 121 -16.00 3.83 9.79
C PHE A 121 -15.23 3.96 8.47
N ASN A 122 -14.20 4.81 8.50
CA ASN A 122 -13.42 5.18 7.32
C ASN A 122 -12.51 4.05 6.79
N ARG A 123 -12.27 3.00 7.59
CA ARG A 123 -11.38 1.90 7.20
C ARG A 123 -12.15 0.73 6.58
N GLU A 124 -13.11 0.18 7.27
CA GLU A 124 -13.99 -0.87 6.75
C GLU A 124 -15.41 -0.72 7.30
N SER A 125 -16.41 -0.97 6.47
CA SER A 125 -17.82 -1.00 6.85
C SER A 125 -18.56 -1.89 5.86
N TRP A 126 -18.73 -3.17 6.21
CA TRP A 126 -19.32 -4.14 5.31
C TRP A 126 -20.09 -5.23 6.03
N VAL A 127 -21.02 -5.85 5.31
CA VAL A 127 -21.73 -7.07 5.67
C VAL A 127 -21.44 -8.13 4.61
N GLY A 128 -21.41 -9.40 4.99
CA GLY A 128 -21.13 -10.49 4.06
C GLY A 128 -21.69 -11.83 4.49
N LEU A 129 -21.69 -12.73 3.52
CA LEU A 129 -21.99 -14.15 3.72
C LEU A 129 -20.76 -14.96 3.33
N ARG A 130 -20.36 -15.87 4.20
CA ARG A 130 -19.26 -16.80 3.97
C ARG A 130 -19.76 -18.22 4.00
N SER A 131 -19.52 -18.94 2.94
CA SER A 131 -19.79 -20.37 2.80
C SER A 131 -18.49 -21.16 2.68
N SER A 132 -18.40 -22.30 3.33
CA SER A 132 -17.28 -23.21 3.16
C SER A 132 -17.20 -23.79 1.74
N THR A 133 -18.31 -23.85 1.03
CA THR A 133 -18.43 -24.44 -0.33
C THR A 133 -18.44 -23.39 -1.44
N TRP A 134 -19.18 -22.28 -1.22
CA TRP A 134 -19.43 -21.28 -2.27
C TRP A 134 -18.49 -20.08 -2.21
N GLY A 135 -17.67 -19.97 -1.16
CA GLY A 135 -16.80 -18.83 -0.94
C GLY A 135 -17.46 -17.70 -0.16
N THR A 136 -16.96 -16.48 -0.33
CA THR A 136 -17.39 -15.34 0.48
C THR A 136 -17.83 -14.19 -0.40
N VAL A 137 -19.01 -13.64 -0.15
CA VAL A 137 -19.51 -12.40 -0.77
C VAL A 137 -19.60 -11.33 0.32
N ARG A 138 -19.11 -10.12 0.05
CA ARG A 138 -19.21 -8.96 0.96
C ARG A 138 -19.66 -7.73 0.19
N VAL A 139 -20.42 -6.86 0.86
CA VAL A 139 -20.92 -5.59 0.32
C VAL A 139 -20.61 -4.47 1.31
N GLY A 140 -20.06 -3.35 0.82
CA GLY A 140 -19.77 -2.17 1.64
C GLY A 140 -18.45 -1.49 1.29
N ASN A 141 -17.84 -0.83 2.27
CA ASN A 141 -16.50 -0.26 2.18
C ASN A 141 -15.49 -1.32 2.60
N GLN A 142 -14.65 -1.76 1.69
CA GLN A 142 -13.77 -2.91 1.88
C GLN A 142 -12.34 -2.62 1.45
N ILE A 143 -11.39 -3.37 2.01
CA ILE A 143 -10.00 -3.38 1.55
C ILE A 143 -9.94 -3.90 0.12
N ASN A 144 -9.15 -3.24 -0.71
CA ASN A 144 -8.89 -3.67 -2.08
C ASN A 144 -8.24 -5.06 -2.09
N ALA A 145 -8.75 -5.94 -2.95
CA ALA A 145 -8.27 -7.31 -3.11
C ALA A 145 -6.75 -7.42 -3.40
N MET A 146 -6.17 -6.40 -4.01
CA MET A 146 -4.77 -6.36 -4.38
C MET A 146 -3.81 -6.07 -3.21
N LEU A 147 -4.30 -5.54 -2.07
CA LEU A 147 -3.43 -5.15 -0.96
C LEU A 147 -2.52 -6.26 -0.42
N PRO A 148 -2.97 -7.52 -0.31
CA PRO A 148 -2.09 -8.60 0.11
C PRO A 148 -0.88 -8.85 -0.80
N LEU A 149 -0.93 -8.41 -2.06
CA LEU A 149 0.19 -8.49 -3.01
C LEU A 149 1.30 -7.48 -2.74
N LEU A 150 0.96 -6.38 -2.10
CA LEU A 150 1.85 -5.26 -1.86
C LEU A 150 2.50 -5.38 -0.49
N ILE A 151 2.91 -6.57 -0.09
CA ILE A 151 3.44 -6.83 1.24
C ILE A 151 4.72 -6.03 1.45
N ASP A 152 4.59 -5.09 2.34
CA ASP A 152 5.63 -4.24 2.86
C ASP A 152 6.02 -4.71 4.27
N PRO A 153 7.29 -4.90 4.58
CA PRO A 153 7.76 -5.21 5.92
C PRO A 153 7.29 -4.25 7.01
N PHE A 154 6.86 -3.04 6.65
CA PHE A 154 6.38 -1.99 7.54
C PHE A 154 4.85 -1.82 7.51
N MET A 155 4.11 -2.84 7.09
CA MET A 155 2.65 -2.96 7.19
C MET A 155 1.86 -1.88 6.46
N LEU A 156 2.39 -1.33 5.39
CA LEU A 156 1.77 -0.33 4.50
C LEU A 156 1.48 1.05 5.15
N VAL A 157 1.89 1.28 6.37
CA VAL A 157 1.59 2.51 7.10
C VAL A 157 2.66 3.56 6.87
N ASN A 158 3.91 3.14 6.85
CA ASN A 158 5.03 4.02 6.51
C ASN A 158 5.25 4.06 4.99
N THR A 159 5.76 5.16 4.52
CA THR A 159 5.73 5.57 3.13
C THR A 159 6.72 4.90 2.20
N ASN A 160 7.42 3.86 2.64
CA ASN A 160 8.27 3.05 1.77
C ASN A 160 7.56 1.79 1.28
N SER A 161 6.26 1.86 1.01
CA SER A 161 5.55 0.76 0.36
C SER A 161 5.18 1.12 -1.07
N VAL A 162 5.13 0.13 -1.95
CA VAL A 162 4.55 0.29 -3.29
C VAL A 162 3.17 0.93 -3.19
N TYR A 163 2.40 0.50 -2.21
CA TYR A 163 1.06 1.00 -1.98
C TYR A 163 1.02 2.51 -1.81
N THR A 164 1.86 3.07 -0.95
CA THR A 164 1.89 4.51 -0.69
C THR A 164 2.27 5.31 -1.94
N TRP A 165 3.17 4.77 -2.76
CA TRP A 165 3.66 5.42 -3.96
C TRP A 165 2.72 5.30 -5.17
N ILE A 166 1.68 4.48 -5.13
CA ILE A 166 0.67 4.36 -6.19
C ILE A 166 -0.75 4.74 -5.76
N GLY A 167 -1.01 4.87 -4.47
CA GLY A 167 -2.37 5.10 -3.97
C GLY A 167 -2.50 6.12 -2.85
N GLY A 168 -1.44 6.38 -2.10
CA GLY A 168 -1.51 7.06 -0.81
C GLY A 168 -1.29 8.57 -0.81
N GLY A 169 -1.21 9.24 -1.96
CA GLY A 169 -0.92 10.68 -1.96
C GLY A 169 0.53 11.00 -1.59
N ALA A 170 1.46 10.30 -2.22
CA ALA A 170 2.89 10.38 -1.88
C ALA A 170 3.66 11.51 -2.56
N MET A 171 3.04 12.30 -3.44
CA MET A 171 3.72 13.37 -4.18
C MET A 171 3.30 14.75 -3.69
N GLN A 172 4.27 15.63 -3.49
CA GLN A 172 3.99 17.02 -3.22
C GLN A 172 3.76 17.79 -4.53
N THR A 173 2.73 18.62 -4.54
CA THR A 173 2.36 19.48 -5.67
C THR A 173 2.17 20.92 -5.20
N PRO A 174 2.08 21.91 -6.10
CA PRO A 174 1.77 23.28 -5.72
C PRO A 174 0.41 23.45 -5.00
N ARG A 175 -0.47 22.43 -5.11
CA ARG A 175 -1.82 22.40 -4.50
C ARG A 175 -1.89 21.53 -3.25
N GLY A 176 -0.74 21.05 -2.74
CA GLY A 176 -0.66 20.13 -1.62
C GLY A 176 -0.23 18.73 -2.05
N VAL A 177 -0.54 17.74 -1.23
CA VAL A 177 -0.16 16.36 -1.48
C VAL A 177 -1.18 15.70 -2.42
N GLY A 178 -0.69 15.05 -3.46
CA GLY A 178 -1.47 14.28 -4.43
C GLY A 178 -0.83 12.94 -4.75
N ALA A 179 -1.56 12.10 -5.45
CA ALA A 179 -1.02 10.83 -5.92
C ALA A 179 -0.98 10.82 -7.45
N ASN A 180 0.15 10.34 -8.01
CA ASN A 180 0.31 10.13 -9.45
C ASN A 180 0.10 11.37 -10.33
N THR A 181 0.36 12.55 -9.80
CA THR A 181 0.22 13.83 -10.53
C THR A 181 1.21 13.93 -11.69
N ASP A 182 2.32 13.21 -11.64
CA ASP A 182 3.31 13.07 -12.70
C ASP A 182 2.82 12.26 -13.92
N LEU A 183 1.72 11.53 -13.79
CA LEU A 183 1.11 10.74 -14.87
C LEU A 183 0.11 11.53 -15.71
N GLY A 184 -0.17 12.78 -15.36
CA GLY A 184 -1.09 13.64 -16.07
C GLY A 184 -2.51 13.66 -15.51
N PRO A 185 -3.40 14.47 -16.13
CA PRO A 185 -4.75 14.70 -15.63
C PRO A 185 -5.56 13.40 -15.54
N GLY A 186 -6.23 13.20 -14.41
CA GLY A 186 -7.12 12.06 -14.20
C GLY A 186 -6.42 10.72 -14.00
N ALA A 187 -5.09 10.69 -13.89
CA ALA A 187 -4.40 9.47 -13.51
C ALA A 187 -4.96 8.95 -12.18
N GLY A 188 -5.48 7.72 -12.20
CA GLY A 188 -6.09 7.10 -11.04
C GLY A 188 -5.06 6.67 -10.03
N THR A 189 -5.51 6.49 -8.80
CA THR A 189 -4.74 5.90 -7.70
C THR A 189 -5.21 4.47 -7.44
N LEU A 190 -4.39 3.65 -6.82
CA LEU A 190 -4.86 2.40 -6.26
C LEU A 190 -5.61 2.70 -4.96
N PRO A 191 -6.93 2.55 -4.90
CA PRO A 191 -7.65 2.80 -3.67
C PRO A 191 -7.32 1.69 -2.65
N VAL A 192 -6.93 2.06 -1.42
CA VAL A 192 -6.76 1.09 -0.31
C VAL A 192 -8.08 0.47 0.03
N ARG A 193 -9.07 1.34 0.11
CA ARG A 193 -10.44 0.98 0.46
C ARG A 193 -11.35 1.41 -0.65
N VAL A 194 -12.27 0.53 -0.97
CA VAL A 194 -13.19 0.70 -2.09
C VAL A 194 -14.60 0.76 -1.52
N PRO A 195 -15.18 1.96 -1.39
CA PRO A 195 -16.56 2.12 -0.93
C PRO A 195 -17.54 1.62 -1.99
N LYS A 196 -18.76 1.31 -1.57
CA LYS A 196 -19.86 0.86 -2.44
C LYS A 196 -19.46 -0.34 -3.31
N SER A 197 -18.63 -1.22 -2.76
CA SER A 197 -18.10 -2.38 -3.46
C SER A 197 -18.82 -3.67 -3.08
N ILE A 198 -18.88 -4.58 -4.04
CA ILE A 198 -19.13 -5.99 -3.83
C ILE A 198 -17.84 -6.75 -4.12
N THR A 199 -17.49 -7.69 -3.25
CA THR A 199 -16.37 -8.61 -3.45
C THR A 199 -16.84 -10.04 -3.40
N TYR A 200 -16.16 -10.89 -4.16
CA TYR A 200 -16.27 -12.34 -4.07
C TYR A 200 -14.89 -12.94 -3.88
N ALA A 201 -14.75 -13.84 -2.91
CA ALA A 201 -13.54 -14.62 -2.69
C ALA A 201 -13.87 -16.11 -2.78
N THR A 202 -13.01 -16.86 -3.45
CA THR A 202 -13.16 -18.32 -3.60
C THR A 202 -13.10 -19.05 -2.26
N PRO A 203 -13.77 -20.20 -2.12
CA PRO A 203 -13.67 -21.02 -0.90
C PRO A 203 -12.27 -21.63 -0.76
N GLY A 204 -11.87 -21.94 0.49
CA GLY A 204 -10.60 -22.61 0.78
C GLY A 204 -10.49 -24.04 0.22
N ALA A 205 -11.62 -24.64 -0.18
CA ALA A 205 -11.66 -25.97 -0.77
C ALA A 205 -10.93 -26.09 -2.13
N LEU A 206 -10.56 -24.97 -2.77
CA LEU A 206 -9.76 -24.96 -4.02
C LEU A 206 -8.27 -25.26 -3.78
N GLY A 207 -7.87 -25.61 -2.56
CA GLY A 207 -6.49 -25.95 -2.22
C GLY A 207 -5.58 -24.72 -2.20
N PRO A 208 -4.38 -24.80 -2.81
CA PRO A 208 -3.39 -23.72 -2.72
C PRO A 208 -3.73 -22.49 -3.56
N VAL A 209 -4.69 -22.59 -4.46
CA VAL A 209 -5.09 -21.49 -5.33
C VAL A 209 -6.31 -20.77 -4.74
N SER A 210 -6.27 -19.46 -4.73
CA SER A 210 -7.39 -18.60 -4.34
C SER A 210 -7.55 -17.45 -5.32
N ALA A 211 -8.77 -16.94 -5.43
CA ALA A 211 -9.05 -15.75 -6.21
C ALA A 211 -10.01 -14.83 -5.44
N GLN A 212 -9.87 -13.52 -5.67
CA GLN A 212 -10.81 -12.52 -5.19
C GLN A 212 -11.11 -11.54 -6.30
N LEU A 213 -12.39 -11.21 -6.46
CA LEU A 213 -12.90 -10.21 -7.39
C LEU A 213 -13.45 -9.03 -6.62
N ILE A 214 -13.37 -7.84 -7.21
CA ILE A 214 -13.97 -6.62 -6.68
C ILE A 214 -14.65 -5.84 -7.80
N TYR A 215 -15.82 -5.31 -7.47
CA TYR A 215 -16.56 -4.38 -8.29
C TYR A 215 -17.16 -3.28 -7.42
N ALA A 216 -16.94 -2.03 -7.79
CA ALA A 216 -17.52 -0.89 -7.12
C ALA A 216 -18.20 0.04 -8.12
N ALA A 217 -19.46 0.34 -7.88
CA ALA A 217 -20.19 1.32 -8.65
C ALA A 217 -19.70 2.74 -8.30
N ASN A 218 -19.65 3.62 -9.29
CA ASN A 218 -19.47 5.04 -9.07
C ASN A 218 -20.84 5.72 -8.95
N ALA A 219 -21.05 6.42 -7.86
CA ALA A 219 -22.34 7.08 -7.58
C ALA A 219 -22.35 8.58 -7.93
N SER A 220 -21.37 9.08 -8.66
CA SER A 220 -21.14 10.51 -8.83
C SER A 220 -21.66 11.02 -10.17
N GLY A 221 -22.80 11.75 -10.17
CA GLY A 221 -23.26 12.66 -11.24
C GLY A 221 -23.61 12.02 -12.58
N ALA A 222 -24.35 12.77 -13.40
CA ALA A 222 -24.87 12.32 -14.71
C ALA A 222 -23.78 11.96 -15.74
N ASN A 223 -22.58 12.55 -15.61
CA ASN A 223 -21.45 12.34 -16.54
C ASN A 223 -20.33 11.47 -15.95
N ALA A 224 -20.51 10.89 -14.74
CA ALA A 224 -19.52 10.02 -14.14
C ALA A 224 -19.63 8.59 -14.71
N PRO A 225 -18.52 7.84 -14.80
CA PRO A 225 -18.59 6.44 -15.22
C PRO A 225 -19.40 5.63 -14.20
N LYS A 226 -20.19 4.67 -14.68
CA LYS A 226 -20.99 3.79 -13.81
C LYS A 226 -20.10 2.94 -12.89
N VAL A 227 -18.85 2.70 -13.26
CA VAL A 227 -17.87 1.90 -12.53
C VAL A 227 -16.79 2.81 -11.95
N GLY A 228 -16.54 2.72 -10.65
CA GLY A 228 -15.43 3.43 -9.97
C GLY A 228 -14.17 2.58 -9.89
N THR A 229 -14.32 1.28 -9.57
CA THR A 229 -13.20 0.34 -9.45
C THR A 229 -13.70 -1.05 -9.81
N ARG A 230 -12.87 -1.82 -10.53
CA ARG A 230 -13.09 -3.26 -10.73
C ARG A 230 -11.77 -3.99 -10.91
N GLY A 231 -11.78 -5.28 -10.66
CA GLY A 231 -10.61 -6.12 -10.91
C GLY A 231 -10.61 -7.36 -10.05
N GLY A 232 -9.43 -7.96 -9.92
CA GLY A 232 -9.26 -9.16 -9.12
C GLY A 232 -7.80 -9.53 -8.93
N VAL A 233 -7.60 -10.50 -8.07
CA VAL A 233 -6.33 -11.14 -7.75
C VAL A 233 -6.49 -12.64 -7.82
N VAL A 234 -5.46 -13.31 -8.31
CA VAL A 234 -5.27 -14.76 -8.18
C VAL A 234 -3.99 -14.99 -7.39
N ALA A 235 -4.06 -15.84 -6.39
CA ALA A 235 -2.93 -16.16 -5.52
C ALA A 235 -2.72 -17.68 -5.42
N TYR A 236 -1.45 -18.07 -5.27
CA TYR A 236 -1.01 -19.42 -4.95
C TYR A 236 -0.25 -19.38 -3.63
N ASN A 237 -0.69 -20.19 -2.67
CA ASN A 237 -0.10 -20.26 -1.33
C ASN A 237 0.17 -21.73 -0.97
N ARG A 238 1.44 -22.13 -0.96
CA ARG A 238 1.85 -23.49 -0.57
C ARG A 238 3.25 -23.49 0.02
N GLY A 239 3.37 -24.12 1.20
CA GLY A 239 4.63 -24.17 1.93
C GLY A 239 5.13 -22.76 2.27
N PRO A 240 6.41 -22.46 2.02
CA PRO A 240 6.96 -21.13 2.29
C PRO A 240 6.66 -20.09 1.20
N PHE A 241 5.93 -20.45 0.15
CA PHE A 241 5.73 -19.58 -1.01
C PHE A 241 4.30 -19.04 -1.06
N TYR A 242 4.19 -17.73 -1.26
CA TYR A 242 3.00 -17.05 -1.68
C TYR A 242 3.30 -16.27 -2.96
N LEU A 243 2.56 -16.55 -4.03
CA LEU A 243 2.68 -15.89 -5.32
C LEU A 243 1.32 -15.31 -5.67
N ALA A 244 1.27 -14.13 -6.24
CA ALA A 244 0.00 -13.62 -6.70
C ALA A 244 0.16 -12.63 -7.85
N ALA A 245 -0.91 -12.51 -8.66
CA ALA A 245 -1.03 -11.54 -9.73
C ALA A 245 -2.40 -10.89 -9.69
N SER A 246 -2.48 -9.62 -10.07
CA SER A 246 -3.73 -8.86 -10.10
C SER A 246 -3.81 -7.90 -11.26
N LEU A 247 -5.06 -7.54 -11.60
CA LEU A 247 -5.37 -6.39 -12.42
C LEU A 247 -6.49 -5.61 -11.73
N ILE A 248 -6.20 -4.36 -11.37
CA ILE A 248 -7.21 -3.42 -10.87
C ILE A 248 -7.35 -2.30 -11.90
N GLN A 249 -8.59 -1.92 -12.18
CA GLN A 249 -8.95 -0.79 -13.01
C GLN A 249 -9.70 0.23 -12.17
N THR A 250 -9.26 1.49 -12.22
CA THR A 250 -9.90 2.60 -11.52
C THR A 250 -10.29 3.69 -12.50
N TRP A 251 -11.31 4.45 -12.18
CA TRP A 251 -11.76 5.60 -12.97
C TRP A 251 -11.72 6.86 -12.12
N SER A 252 -11.17 7.93 -12.68
CA SER A 252 -11.20 9.25 -12.05
C SER A 252 -12.61 9.86 -12.12
N SER A 253 -12.85 10.87 -11.27
CA SER A 253 -13.90 11.86 -11.58
C SER A 253 -13.62 12.53 -12.93
N PRO A 254 -14.64 13.09 -13.61
CA PRO A 254 -14.43 13.82 -14.85
C PRO A 254 -13.43 14.97 -14.68
N VAL A 255 -12.40 15.01 -15.52
CA VAL A 255 -11.33 16.02 -15.53
C VAL A 255 -11.11 16.55 -16.93
N LEU A 256 -10.54 17.74 -17.03
CA LEU A 256 -10.09 18.31 -18.31
C LEU A 256 -8.76 17.63 -18.71
N VAL A 257 -8.82 16.75 -19.70
CA VAL A 257 -7.64 16.02 -20.21
C VAL A 257 -6.85 16.88 -21.21
N SER A 258 -7.55 17.67 -22.05
CA SER A 258 -6.96 18.57 -23.02
C SER A 258 -7.87 19.78 -23.22
N ALA A 259 -7.25 20.93 -23.51
CA ALA A 259 -8.00 22.15 -23.80
C ALA A 259 -8.96 21.95 -24.99
N GLY A 260 -10.18 22.48 -24.89
CA GLY A 260 -11.22 22.36 -25.91
C GLY A 260 -12.01 21.05 -25.93
N LEU A 261 -11.66 20.05 -25.06
CA LEU A 261 -12.42 18.83 -24.91
C LEU A 261 -13.36 18.89 -23.69
N PRO A 262 -14.49 18.17 -23.70
CA PRO A 262 -15.32 18.04 -22.52
C PRO A 262 -14.58 17.29 -21.39
N LEU A 263 -15.04 17.47 -20.15
CA LEU A 263 -14.52 16.71 -19.01
C LEU A 263 -14.70 15.20 -19.24
N GLN A 264 -13.64 14.45 -19.00
CA GLN A 264 -13.60 12.99 -19.21
C GLN A 264 -13.13 12.27 -17.97
N SER A 265 -13.71 11.11 -17.70
CA SER A 265 -13.19 10.17 -16.70
C SER A 265 -12.08 9.33 -17.32
N VAL A 266 -10.94 9.31 -16.68
CA VAL A 266 -9.76 8.56 -17.13
C VAL A 266 -9.72 7.21 -16.41
N ARG A 267 -9.66 6.12 -17.19
CA ARG A 267 -9.37 4.79 -16.66
C ARG A 267 -7.88 4.63 -16.47
N THR A 268 -7.48 4.12 -15.30
CA THR A 268 -6.11 3.68 -15.04
C THR A 268 -6.09 2.18 -14.80
N ASP A 269 -5.32 1.46 -15.60
CA ASP A 269 -5.07 0.03 -15.42
C ASP A 269 -3.84 -0.16 -14.54
N ILE A 270 -3.95 -1.04 -13.52
CA ILE A 270 -2.90 -1.30 -12.54
C ILE A 270 -2.64 -2.81 -12.47
N PRO A 271 -1.95 -3.40 -13.47
CA PRO A 271 -1.43 -4.74 -13.35
C PRO A 271 -0.34 -4.81 -12.28
N SER A 272 -0.34 -5.89 -11.49
CA SER A 272 0.63 -6.10 -10.44
C SER A 272 0.90 -7.57 -10.21
N ALA A 273 2.09 -7.89 -9.71
CA ALA A 273 2.48 -9.22 -9.27
C ALA A 273 3.32 -9.11 -8.01
N GLY A 274 3.31 -10.16 -7.19
CA GLY A 274 4.14 -10.22 -5.99
C GLY A 274 4.47 -11.65 -5.60
N ALA A 275 5.56 -11.78 -4.86
CA ALA A 275 6.04 -13.04 -4.32
C ALA A 275 6.55 -12.85 -2.88
N ILE A 276 6.28 -13.85 -2.04
CA ILE A 276 6.79 -13.93 -0.68
C ILE A 276 7.38 -15.32 -0.48
N PHE A 277 8.56 -15.34 0.11
CA PHE A 277 9.14 -16.52 0.72
C PHE A 277 9.13 -16.33 2.23
N ASP A 278 8.51 -17.24 2.97
CA ASP A 278 8.39 -17.18 4.41
C ASP A 278 8.58 -18.59 5.01
N ASN A 279 9.75 -18.85 5.57
CA ASN A 279 10.07 -20.12 6.22
C ASN A 279 10.02 -20.03 7.76
N GLY A 280 9.41 -18.97 8.31
CA GLY A 280 9.30 -18.73 9.75
C GLY A 280 10.55 -18.12 10.40
N LYS A 281 11.71 -18.17 9.74
CA LYS A 281 12.99 -17.60 10.21
C LYS A 281 13.42 -16.40 9.36
N LEU A 282 13.02 -16.38 8.11
CA LEU A 282 13.30 -15.30 7.17
C LEU A 282 12.08 -15.12 6.26
N VAL A 283 11.65 -13.87 6.12
CA VAL A 283 10.66 -13.48 5.12
C VAL A 283 11.34 -12.62 4.09
N LEU A 284 11.21 -12.99 2.83
CA LEU A 284 11.59 -12.14 1.70
C LEU A 284 10.35 -11.83 0.89
N SER A 285 10.20 -10.61 0.46
CA SER A 285 9.08 -10.18 -0.37
C SER A 285 9.54 -9.33 -1.54
N THR A 286 8.85 -9.45 -2.65
CA THR A 286 9.00 -8.56 -3.79
C THR A 286 7.65 -8.32 -4.43
N SER A 287 7.44 -7.12 -4.97
CA SER A 287 6.27 -6.83 -5.78
C SER A 287 6.62 -5.89 -6.92
N TYR A 288 5.84 -6.00 -7.98
CA TYR A 288 5.86 -5.12 -9.13
C TYR A 288 4.46 -4.61 -9.40
N ALA A 289 4.33 -3.31 -9.68
CA ALA A 289 3.09 -2.71 -10.13
C ALA A 289 3.38 -1.72 -11.26
N ARG A 290 2.48 -1.62 -12.21
CA ARG A 290 2.54 -0.60 -13.26
C ARG A 290 1.23 0.17 -13.32
N MET A 291 1.32 1.48 -13.46
CA MET A 291 0.18 2.37 -13.58
C MET A 291 0.09 2.90 -15.00
N LYS A 292 -1.05 2.65 -15.65
CA LYS A 292 -1.28 2.94 -17.05
C LYS A 292 -2.59 3.73 -17.24
N PRO A 293 -2.58 5.07 -17.05
CA PRO A 293 -3.73 5.88 -17.39
C PRO A 293 -4.02 5.80 -18.89
N LYS A 294 -5.28 5.70 -19.28
CA LYS A 294 -5.72 5.50 -20.66
C LYS A 294 -6.07 6.84 -21.32
N THR A 295 -5.07 7.71 -21.45
CA THR A 295 -5.14 8.94 -22.25
C THR A 295 -3.90 9.05 -23.13
N ALA A 296 -4.03 9.74 -24.26
CA ALA A 296 -2.94 9.88 -25.23
C ALA A 296 -1.71 10.63 -24.67
N GLN A 297 -1.90 11.45 -23.64
CA GLN A 297 -0.85 12.28 -23.05
C GLN A 297 -0.36 11.78 -21.69
N ALA A 298 -0.84 10.63 -21.22
CA ALA A 298 -0.48 10.12 -19.92
C ALA A 298 0.96 9.60 -19.88
N GLY A 299 1.61 9.79 -18.72
CA GLY A 299 2.78 9.03 -18.32
C GLY A 299 2.39 7.63 -17.84
N GLU A 300 3.37 6.75 -17.69
CA GLU A 300 3.21 5.44 -17.07
C GLU A 300 4.27 5.28 -15.97
N ALA A 301 3.86 4.82 -14.78
CA ALA A 301 4.79 4.55 -13.70
C ALA A 301 4.97 3.05 -13.48
N SER A 302 6.21 2.63 -13.28
CA SER A 302 6.60 1.28 -12.88
C SER A 302 7.19 1.34 -11.47
N LEU A 303 6.78 0.43 -10.61
CA LEU A 303 7.23 0.33 -9.23
C LEU A 303 7.71 -1.07 -8.91
N VAL A 304 8.82 -1.16 -8.20
CA VAL A 304 9.38 -2.41 -7.67
C VAL A 304 9.61 -2.25 -6.18
N THR A 305 9.26 -3.26 -5.39
CA THR A 305 9.67 -3.35 -3.98
C THR A 305 10.49 -4.59 -3.71
N LEU A 306 11.36 -4.45 -2.74
CA LEU A 306 12.04 -5.57 -2.08
C LEU A 306 11.84 -5.41 -0.57
N GLY A 307 11.59 -6.51 0.12
CA GLY A 307 11.38 -6.50 1.55
C GLY A 307 12.03 -7.70 2.22
N ALA A 308 12.48 -7.50 3.46
CA ALA A 308 12.99 -8.57 4.31
C ALA A 308 12.51 -8.39 5.75
N ILE A 309 12.17 -9.51 6.41
CA ILE A 309 11.87 -9.57 7.84
C ILE A 309 12.68 -10.73 8.42
N LEU A 310 13.43 -10.46 9.48
CA LEU A 310 14.22 -11.45 10.20
C LEU A 310 13.79 -11.46 11.67
N PRO A 311 12.96 -12.45 12.09
CA PRO A 311 12.62 -12.67 13.49
C PRO A 311 13.81 -13.25 14.24
N ASP A 312 14.12 -12.67 15.40
CA ASP A 312 15.20 -13.11 16.28
C ASP A 312 14.76 -12.98 17.75
N GLY A 313 14.17 -14.02 18.30
CA GLY A 313 13.63 -14.02 19.65
C GLY A 313 12.56 -12.94 19.87
N ARG A 314 12.85 -11.94 20.70
CA ARG A 314 11.98 -10.76 20.91
C ARG A 314 12.24 -9.65 19.92
N LEU A 315 13.29 -9.74 19.13
CA LEU A 315 13.61 -8.77 18.10
C LEU A 315 13.01 -9.19 16.76
N THR A 316 12.60 -8.24 15.97
CA THR A 316 12.22 -8.42 14.56
C THR A 316 12.87 -7.33 13.74
N TRP A 317 13.86 -7.70 12.93
CA TRP A 317 14.52 -6.80 12.00
C TRP A 317 13.72 -6.68 10.71
N ARG A 318 13.66 -5.49 10.15
CA ARG A 318 12.91 -5.21 8.92
C ARG A 318 13.73 -4.34 7.99
N ALA A 319 13.62 -4.61 6.70
CA ALA A 319 14.20 -3.78 5.66
C ALA A 319 13.25 -3.71 4.46
N SER A 320 13.17 -2.57 3.81
CA SER A 320 12.48 -2.41 2.53
C SER A 320 13.20 -1.44 1.61
N ALA A 321 13.05 -1.69 0.30
CA ALA A 321 13.44 -0.79 -0.77
C ALA A 321 12.28 -0.66 -1.75
N VAL A 322 12.00 0.57 -2.19
CA VAL A 322 10.97 0.88 -3.20
C VAL A 322 11.61 1.74 -4.28
N TYR A 323 11.47 1.36 -5.52
CA TYR A 323 11.89 2.16 -6.65
C TYR A 323 10.71 2.44 -7.57
N ARG A 324 10.52 3.71 -7.93
CA ARG A 324 9.55 4.15 -8.91
C ARG A 324 10.26 4.82 -10.07
N ASP A 325 9.88 4.46 -11.28
CA ASP A 325 10.28 5.10 -12.53
C ASP A 325 9.05 5.50 -13.32
N THR A 326 9.00 6.74 -13.79
CA THR A 326 7.87 7.28 -14.54
C THR A 326 8.30 7.67 -15.93
N GLU A 327 7.83 6.93 -16.92
CA GLU A 327 7.98 7.26 -18.34
C GLU A 327 7.03 8.39 -18.73
N ARG A 328 7.49 9.36 -19.49
CA ARG A 328 6.71 10.54 -19.93
C ARG A 328 6.09 11.27 -18.73
N ALA A 329 6.83 11.36 -17.65
CA ALA A 329 6.41 12.10 -16.47
C ALA A 329 6.15 13.58 -16.80
N ARG A 330 5.31 14.21 -16.01
CA ARG A 330 5.09 15.65 -16.08
C ARG A 330 5.57 16.33 -14.81
N ASP A 331 6.31 17.41 -15.00
CA ASP A 331 6.67 18.28 -13.88
C ASP A 331 5.43 19.07 -13.37
N ASN A 332 5.63 19.84 -12.32
CA ASN A 332 4.56 20.66 -11.74
C ASN A 332 4.01 21.75 -12.67
N ALA A 333 4.70 22.05 -13.76
CA ALA A 333 4.24 22.96 -14.83
C ALA A 333 3.58 22.19 -16.00
N GLY A 334 3.44 20.85 -15.91
CA GLY A 334 2.84 20.00 -16.93
C GLY A 334 3.75 19.67 -18.11
N ARG A 335 5.05 20.01 -18.07
CA ARG A 335 6.03 19.72 -19.11
C ARG A 335 6.60 18.31 -18.92
N LEU A 336 6.98 17.66 -20.03
CA LEU A 336 7.64 16.37 -19.99
C LEU A 336 9.00 16.47 -19.28
N ALA A 337 9.26 15.55 -18.35
CA ALA A 337 10.47 15.51 -17.57
C ALA A 337 10.78 14.05 -17.13
N ASP A 338 12.05 13.75 -16.91
CA ASP A 338 12.42 12.50 -16.25
C ASP A 338 12.02 12.55 -14.79
N SER A 339 11.47 11.44 -14.26
CA SER A 339 11.02 11.36 -12.87
C SER A 339 11.23 9.95 -12.33
N SER A 340 12.04 9.83 -11.29
CA SER A 340 12.18 8.58 -10.56
C SER A 340 12.48 8.83 -9.07
N ALA A 341 12.26 7.84 -8.22
CA ALA A 341 12.56 7.93 -6.81
C ALA A 341 12.99 6.57 -6.24
N LEU A 342 13.86 6.62 -5.24
CA LEU A 342 14.31 5.47 -4.46
C LEU A 342 13.99 5.71 -2.99
N GLY A 343 13.23 4.81 -2.38
CA GLY A 343 12.96 4.79 -0.95
C GLY A 343 13.64 3.60 -0.29
N LEU A 344 14.27 3.83 0.85
CA LEU A 344 14.88 2.81 1.70
C LEU A 344 14.35 2.95 3.12
N MET A 345 14.11 1.83 3.80
CA MET A 345 13.74 1.82 5.21
C MET A 345 14.34 0.62 5.93
N LEU A 346 14.86 0.88 7.12
CA LEU A 346 15.33 -0.13 8.07
C LEU A 346 14.55 0.02 9.36
N GLY A 347 14.36 -1.07 10.08
CA GLY A 347 13.66 -1.03 11.35
C GLY A 347 13.92 -2.23 12.22
N VAL A 348 13.62 -2.04 13.49
CA VAL A 348 13.63 -3.10 14.50
C VAL A 348 12.42 -2.93 15.42
N ASP A 349 11.78 -4.04 15.73
CA ASP A 349 10.76 -4.13 16.77
C ASP A 349 11.32 -4.94 17.94
N TYR A 350 10.97 -4.55 19.17
CA TYR A 350 11.24 -5.31 20.39
C TYR A 350 9.93 -5.67 21.08
N ASP A 351 9.58 -6.94 21.06
CA ASP A 351 8.34 -7.46 21.65
C ASP A 351 8.41 -7.45 23.19
N LEU A 352 7.65 -6.57 23.82
CA LEU A 352 7.42 -6.56 25.28
C LEU A 352 6.46 -7.70 25.66
N SER A 353 5.47 -7.95 24.81
CA SER A 353 4.49 -9.02 24.93
C SER A 353 3.99 -9.42 23.54
N ARG A 354 3.04 -10.38 23.48
CA ARG A 354 2.36 -10.73 22.22
C ARG A 354 1.56 -9.56 21.58
N ARG A 355 1.22 -8.54 22.36
CA ARG A 355 0.35 -7.43 21.95
C ARG A 355 1.04 -6.08 21.97
N THR A 356 2.22 -5.98 22.57
CA THR A 356 2.92 -4.71 22.79
C THR A 356 4.35 -4.81 22.32
N ALA A 357 4.80 -3.87 21.52
CA ALA A 357 6.21 -3.76 21.16
C ALA A 357 6.66 -2.31 21.08
N LEU A 358 7.94 -2.11 21.36
CA LEU A 358 8.67 -0.90 21.01
C LEU A 358 9.22 -1.04 19.60
N TYR A 359 9.42 0.07 18.91
CA TYR A 359 10.07 0.05 17.59
C TYR A 359 11.01 1.24 17.38
N ALA A 360 11.99 1.02 16.51
CA ALA A 360 12.80 2.07 15.90
C ALA A 360 12.82 1.91 14.38
N ARG A 361 12.83 3.03 13.65
CA ARG A 361 12.81 3.09 12.18
C ARG A 361 13.76 4.16 11.69
N ALA A 362 14.45 3.87 10.59
CA ALA A 362 15.21 4.85 9.84
C ALA A 362 14.86 4.70 8.35
N GLY A 363 14.54 5.79 7.70
CA GLY A 363 14.14 5.77 6.30
C GLY A 363 14.65 6.96 5.51
N SER A 364 14.80 6.77 4.19
CA SER A 364 15.09 7.85 3.26
C SER A 364 14.28 7.68 1.97
N VAL A 365 13.96 8.82 1.35
CA VAL A 365 13.47 8.90 -0.02
C VAL A 365 14.31 9.89 -0.78
N ARG A 366 14.96 9.44 -1.84
CA ARG A 366 15.73 10.26 -2.75
C ARG A 366 15.00 10.43 -4.06
N ASN A 367 14.70 11.67 -4.40
CA ASN A 367 14.04 12.04 -5.65
C ASN A 367 15.07 12.34 -6.73
N PHE A 368 14.75 12.02 -7.98
CA PHE A 368 15.56 12.31 -9.17
C PHE A 368 14.67 12.96 -10.24
N GLY A 369 15.26 13.87 -11.01
CA GLY A 369 14.54 14.61 -12.04
C GLY A 369 13.39 15.43 -11.47
N ALA A 370 12.20 15.32 -12.04
CA ALA A 370 11.00 16.04 -11.62
C ALA A 370 10.23 15.38 -10.47
N SER A 371 10.75 14.30 -9.88
CA SER A 371 10.09 13.60 -8.79
C SER A 371 9.99 14.46 -7.53
N THR A 372 8.83 14.40 -6.87
CA THR A 372 8.52 15.10 -5.62
C THR A 372 7.89 14.16 -4.60
N ILE A 373 8.32 12.90 -4.58
CA ILE A 373 7.83 11.91 -3.61
C ILE A 373 8.28 12.30 -2.20
N ILE A 374 7.33 12.28 -1.27
CA ILE A 374 7.54 12.60 0.14
C ILE A 374 7.68 11.33 0.99
N LEU A 375 8.35 11.43 2.11
CA LEU A 375 8.48 10.38 3.13
C LEU A 375 7.71 10.77 4.39
N ASN A 376 6.81 9.90 4.84
CA ASN A 376 6.04 10.09 6.08
C ASN A 376 5.34 11.46 6.17
N SER A 377 4.77 11.92 5.07
CA SER A 377 4.12 13.24 4.96
C SER A 377 5.04 14.44 5.27
N VAL A 378 6.35 14.25 5.24
CA VAL A 378 7.32 15.33 5.41
C VAL A 378 7.34 16.20 4.16
N ALA A 379 6.93 17.45 4.30
CA ALA A 379 6.89 18.40 3.19
C ALA A 379 8.28 18.67 2.63
N LEU A 380 8.41 18.71 1.30
CA LEU A 380 9.61 19.14 0.61
C LEU A 380 9.75 20.67 0.69
N PRO A 381 10.97 21.20 0.70
CA PRO A 381 11.21 22.63 0.58
C PRO A 381 10.58 23.19 -0.70
N LEU A 382 10.12 24.43 -0.63
CA LEU A 382 9.59 25.13 -1.80
C LEU A 382 10.68 25.91 -2.54
N VAL A 383 10.51 26.09 -3.83
CA VAL A 383 11.31 27.04 -4.62
C VAL A 383 11.04 28.45 -4.09
N ALA A 384 12.09 29.23 -3.86
CA ALA A 384 11.97 30.58 -3.30
C ALA A 384 10.94 31.45 -4.06
N GLY A 385 10.03 32.08 -3.32
CA GLY A 385 8.96 32.92 -3.88
C GLY A 385 7.88 32.16 -4.64
N SER A 386 7.76 30.85 -4.47
CA SER A 386 6.87 29.97 -5.24
C SER A 386 6.15 28.97 -4.35
N THR A 387 5.05 28.39 -4.84
CA THR A 387 4.37 27.23 -4.25
C THR A 387 4.90 25.89 -4.81
N MET A 388 5.87 25.95 -5.72
CA MET A 388 6.43 24.76 -6.36
C MET A 388 7.39 24.02 -5.40
N PRO A 389 7.20 22.71 -5.17
CA PRO A 389 8.19 21.93 -4.40
C PRO A 389 9.51 21.83 -5.17
N GLN A 390 10.61 21.88 -4.45
CA GLN A 390 11.94 21.59 -5.02
C GLN A 390 12.00 20.13 -5.45
N THR A 391 12.65 19.87 -6.58
CA THR A 391 12.90 18.52 -7.12
C THR A 391 14.30 18.05 -6.79
N GLY A 392 14.56 16.74 -6.88
CA GLY A 392 15.88 16.18 -6.56
C GLY A 392 16.22 16.13 -5.06
N ILE A 393 15.25 16.42 -4.19
CA ILE A 393 15.43 16.49 -2.74
C ILE A 393 15.48 15.09 -2.14
N GLU A 394 16.38 14.89 -1.18
CA GLU A 394 16.38 13.73 -0.29
C GLU A 394 15.73 14.08 1.04
N THR A 395 14.81 13.21 1.49
CA THR A 395 14.18 13.27 2.81
C THR A 395 14.66 12.08 3.63
N ARG A 396 15.04 12.32 4.90
CA ARG A 396 15.45 11.28 5.86
C ARG A 396 14.58 11.38 7.10
N THR A 397 14.21 10.23 7.65
CA THR A 397 13.45 10.17 8.90
C THR A 397 14.07 9.15 9.84
N PHE A 398 13.98 9.43 11.13
CA PHE A 398 14.21 8.48 12.21
C PHE A 398 13.02 8.54 13.16
N SER A 399 12.47 7.39 13.54
CA SER A 399 11.33 7.35 14.47
C SER A 399 11.52 6.24 15.50
N VAL A 400 10.96 6.50 16.69
CA VAL A 400 10.84 5.55 17.78
C VAL A 400 9.42 5.61 18.31
N GLY A 401 8.89 4.48 18.77
CA GLY A 401 7.52 4.44 19.27
C GLY A 401 7.15 3.11 19.88
N MET A 402 5.86 3.01 20.19
CA MET A 402 5.25 1.81 20.75
C MET A 402 3.90 1.57 20.10
N TYR A 403 3.56 0.32 19.91
CA TYR A 403 2.20 -0.09 19.59
C TYR A 403 1.66 -1.09 20.58
N HIS A 404 0.33 -1.05 20.73
CA HIS A 404 -0.42 -2.02 21.54
C HIS A 404 -1.67 -2.47 20.79
N HIS A 405 -1.88 -3.79 20.73
CA HIS A 405 -3.10 -4.43 20.22
C HIS A 405 -4.00 -4.89 21.37
N PHE A 406 -5.31 -4.70 21.27
CA PHE A 406 -6.28 -5.14 22.26
C PHE A 406 -7.51 -5.81 21.64
#